data_c88a8947662f7598d8ee08b5a3b8b1ea
#
_entry.id   c88a8947662f7598d8ee08b5a3b8b1ea
#
_cell.length_a   1.000
_cell.length_b   1.000
_cell.length_c   1.000
_cell.angle_alpha   90.00
_cell.angle_beta   90.00
_cell.angle_gamma   90.00
#
_symmetry.space_group_name_H-M   'P 1'
#
loop_
_entity.id
_entity.type
_entity.pdbx_description
1 polymer ?
#
loop_
_entity_poly.entity_id
_entity_poly.type
_entity_poly.pdbx_seq_one_letter_code
_entity_poly.pdbx_strand_id
1 'polypeptide(L)'
;MTPRLREKTVSSPAPSVQNGFSLISNEKLLQLYATMLKCRMIEDRSRIIIQQNKLKGNHASFGQEAAMVGLAMDLLPGDHIATNPGNVVPFFINGLPLETLFNGLLNSSAQASRNADPFKSATEAAKANKQANNKVIAVALCGISGSLDSWRKALSVATLNDLPMIFLSWNHVPLKKNAHGLPTINVDGKDVVAVYRVASEAIAHARIGNGPTLIECRTDRHNSGDPILNMEKYLSRKGLFREAFQSEPEAEFRNELDAAIEAAKSTR
;
A
#
# COMPACT_ATOMS: atom_id res chain seq x y z
N MET A 1 44.35 54.72 27.88
CA MET A 1 42.90 54.37 27.92
C MET A 1 42.60 53.61 26.68
N THR A 2 42.51 52.29 26.80
CA THR A 2 42.24 51.37 25.70
C THR A 2 40.77 50.91 25.79
N PRO A 3 39.96 50.93 24.70
CA PRO A 3 38.56 50.50 24.76
C PRO A 3 38.47 48.97 24.71
N ARG A 4 37.70 48.40 25.65
CA ARG A 4 37.34 46.99 25.70
C ARG A 4 36.35 46.66 24.57
N LEU A 5 36.73 45.71 23.74
CA LEU A 5 35.82 45.04 22.78
C LEU A 5 34.80 44.20 23.54
N ARG A 6 33.53 44.43 23.28
CA ARG A 6 32.41 43.59 23.73
C ARG A 6 32.41 42.31 22.90
N GLU A 7 32.60 41.17 23.54
CA GLU A 7 32.35 39.86 22.98
C GLU A 7 30.83 39.70 22.72
N LYS A 8 30.49 39.42 21.47
CA LYS A 8 29.16 38.97 21.11
C LYS A 8 29.02 37.52 21.52
N THR A 9 28.18 37.24 22.50
CA THR A 9 27.71 35.89 22.83
C THR A 9 26.95 35.32 21.63
N VAL A 10 27.52 34.31 21.01
CA VAL A 10 26.87 33.48 20.02
C VAL A 10 25.88 32.60 20.78
N SER A 11 24.58 32.81 20.54
CA SER A 11 23.54 31.97 21.08
C SER A 11 23.66 30.57 20.49
N SER A 12 23.81 29.57 21.36
CA SER A 12 23.78 28.16 21.01
C SER A 12 22.45 27.84 20.28
N PRO A 13 22.48 27.00 19.23
CA PRO A 13 21.23 26.55 18.60
C PRO A 13 20.38 25.77 19.59
N ALA A 14 19.07 26.00 19.52
CA ALA A 14 18.09 25.33 20.35
C ALA A 14 18.25 23.79 20.24
N PRO A 15 18.03 23.05 21.35
CA PRO A 15 18.19 21.59 21.33
C PRO A 15 17.26 20.99 20.30
N SER A 16 17.83 20.21 19.38
CA SER A 16 17.09 19.35 18.47
C SER A 16 16.14 18.48 19.28
N VAL A 17 14.85 18.52 18.93
CA VAL A 17 13.82 17.66 19.50
C VAL A 17 14.33 16.22 19.40
N GLN A 18 14.67 15.63 20.55
CA GLN A 18 15.10 14.24 20.64
C GLN A 18 13.95 13.40 20.08
N ASN A 19 14.23 12.70 19.00
CA ASN A 19 13.35 11.67 18.43
C ASN A 19 13.12 10.63 19.51
N GLY A 20 11.96 10.69 20.19
CA GLY A 20 11.48 9.58 20.99
C GLY A 20 11.54 8.33 20.11
N PHE A 21 11.87 7.18 20.69
CA PHE A 21 12.04 5.88 20.05
C PHE A 21 10.92 5.59 19.04
N SER A 22 11.05 6.11 17.82
CA SER A 22 10.18 5.77 16.71
C SER A 22 10.89 4.65 15.95
N LEU A 23 10.25 3.48 15.89
CA LEU A 23 10.74 2.34 15.10
C LEU A 23 10.77 2.64 13.59
N ILE A 24 10.16 3.75 13.16
CA ILE A 24 10.09 4.19 11.76
C ILE A 24 10.77 5.55 11.66
N SER A 25 11.68 5.71 10.70
CA SER A 25 12.40 6.98 10.48
C SER A 25 11.44 8.08 9.99
N ASN A 26 11.80 9.32 10.27
CA ASN A 26 11.02 10.48 9.79
C ASN A 26 10.93 10.50 8.25
N GLU A 27 12.00 10.12 7.57
CA GLU A 27 12.02 9.99 6.11
C GLU A 27 10.98 8.97 5.62
N LYS A 28 10.94 7.77 6.22
CA LYS A 28 9.95 6.75 5.86
C LYS A 28 8.52 7.24 6.14
N LEU A 29 8.28 7.97 7.22
CA LEU A 29 6.97 8.56 7.50
C LEU A 29 6.54 9.54 6.41
N LEU A 30 7.45 10.40 5.94
CA LEU A 30 7.17 11.32 4.83
C LEU A 30 6.96 10.58 3.50
N GLN A 31 7.73 9.51 3.24
CA GLN A 31 7.52 8.65 2.07
C GLN A 31 6.14 7.98 2.09
N LEU A 32 5.71 7.44 3.24
CA LEU A 32 4.37 6.85 3.40
C LEU A 32 3.29 7.88 3.06
N TYR A 33 3.40 9.09 3.61
CA TYR A 33 2.45 10.18 3.35
C TYR A 33 2.41 10.57 1.86
N ALA A 34 3.56 10.87 1.26
CA ALA A 34 3.66 11.23 -0.15
C ALA A 34 3.09 10.13 -1.07
N THR A 35 3.35 8.86 -0.76
CA THR A 35 2.82 7.73 -1.52
C THR A 35 1.31 7.62 -1.38
N MET A 36 0.73 7.89 -0.20
CA MET A 36 -0.73 7.91 -0.02
C MET A 36 -1.40 8.98 -0.87
N LEU A 37 -0.81 10.18 -0.96
CA LEU A 37 -1.31 11.26 -1.83
C LEU A 37 -1.30 10.84 -3.30
N LYS A 38 -0.18 10.29 -3.79
CA LYS A 38 -0.07 9.76 -5.15
C LYS A 38 -1.11 8.68 -5.44
N CYS A 39 -1.30 7.75 -4.50
CA CYS A 39 -2.30 6.70 -4.61
C CYS A 39 -3.72 7.25 -4.74
N ARG A 40 -4.09 8.26 -3.93
CA ARG A 40 -5.38 8.95 -4.02
C ARG A 40 -5.59 9.56 -5.41
N MET A 41 -4.58 10.24 -5.95
CA MET A 41 -4.64 10.85 -7.28
C MET A 41 -4.81 9.80 -8.39
N ILE A 42 -4.11 8.67 -8.31
CA ILE A 42 -4.26 7.54 -9.24
C ILE A 42 -5.67 6.97 -9.18
N GLU A 43 -6.19 6.74 -7.98
CA GLU A 43 -7.55 6.20 -7.77
C GLU A 43 -8.61 7.14 -8.36
N ASP A 44 -8.51 8.45 -8.13
CA ASP A 44 -9.44 9.43 -8.68
C ASP A 44 -9.43 9.43 -10.20
N ARG A 45 -8.25 9.40 -10.82
CA ARG A 45 -8.12 9.32 -12.28
C ARG A 45 -8.61 7.99 -12.85
N SER A 46 -8.26 6.88 -12.21
CA SER A 46 -8.71 5.55 -12.61
C SER A 46 -10.23 5.44 -12.58
N ARG A 47 -10.88 5.98 -11.54
CA ARG A 47 -12.33 6.02 -11.42
C ARG A 47 -12.99 6.76 -12.56
N ILE A 48 -12.48 7.94 -12.91
CA ILE A 48 -12.97 8.73 -14.04
C ILE A 48 -12.84 7.95 -15.35
N ILE A 49 -11.68 7.36 -15.63
CA ILE A 49 -11.41 6.57 -16.83
C ILE A 49 -12.37 5.38 -16.93
N ILE A 50 -12.56 4.64 -15.85
CA ILE A 50 -13.46 3.48 -15.82
C ILE A 50 -14.90 3.90 -16.08
N GLN A 51 -15.37 5.00 -15.49
CA GLN A 51 -16.71 5.53 -15.71
C GLN A 51 -16.91 5.98 -17.15
N GLN A 52 -16.01 6.78 -17.71
CA GLN A 52 -16.09 7.30 -19.07
C GLN A 52 -16.07 6.20 -20.13
N ASN A 53 -15.28 5.17 -19.93
CA ASN A 53 -15.12 4.06 -20.87
C ASN A 53 -16.07 2.88 -20.59
N LYS A 54 -16.97 2.99 -19.60
CA LYS A 54 -17.89 1.93 -19.17
C LYS A 54 -17.18 0.60 -18.89
N LEU A 55 -15.95 0.69 -18.34
CA LEU A 55 -15.16 -0.49 -18.02
C LEU A 55 -15.74 -1.20 -16.78
N LYS A 56 -15.70 -2.53 -16.80
CA LYS A 56 -15.99 -3.29 -15.59
C LYS A 56 -14.81 -3.20 -14.64
N GLY A 57 -14.96 -2.54 -13.51
CA GLY A 57 -13.94 -2.42 -12.48
C GLY A 57 -14.60 -2.12 -11.14
N ASN A 58 -13.94 -2.49 -10.06
CA ASN A 58 -14.42 -2.20 -8.73
C ASN A 58 -13.55 -1.13 -8.07
N HIS A 59 -14.17 -0.01 -7.69
CA HIS A 59 -13.55 1.16 -7.07
C HIS A 59 -13.49 1.05 -5.52
N ALA A 60 -13.37 -0.16 -4.99
CA ALA A 60 -13.43 -0.39 -3.55
C ALA A 60 -12.17 0.05 -2.78
N SER A 61 -11.20 0.68 -3.45
CA SER A 61 -9.92 1.05 -2.83
C SER A 61 -9.89 2.48 -2.28
N PHE A 62 -10.81 3.35 -2.67
CA PHE A 62 -10.88 4.72 -2.15
C PHE A 62 -11.04 4.72 -0.62
N GLY A 63 -10.18 5.47 0.08
CA GLY A 63 -10.13 5.47 1.54
C GLY A 63 -9.38 4.27 2.14
N GLN A 64 -8.72 3.44 1.31
CA GLN A 64 -7.89 2.30 1.73
C GLN A 64 -6.39 2.55 1.47
N GLU A 65 -6.00 3.80 1.20
CA GLU A 65 -4.61 4.15 0.88
C GLU A 65 -3.66 3.72 1.98
N ALA A 66 -4.04 3.88 3.25
CA ALA A 66 -3.22 3.48 4.38
C ALA A 66 -2.97 1.97 4.41
N ALA A 67 -3.98 1.16 4.12
CA ALA A 67 -3.85 -0.29 4.07
C ALA A 67 -2.95 -0.74 2.91
N MET A 68 -3.14 -0.18 1.72
CA MET A 68 -2.36 -0.54 0.53
C MET A 68 -0.92 -0.05 0.61
N VAL A 69 -0.70 1.21 0.99
CA VAL A 69 0.64 1.80 1.11
C VAL A 69 1.40 1.13 2.26
N GLY A 70 0.77 0.95 3.41
CA GLY A 70 1.40 0.29 4.55
C GLY A 70 1.88 -1.12 4.24
N LEU A 71 1.12 -1.88 3.44
CA LEU A 71 1.52 -3.22 3.02
C LEU A 71 2.59 -3.19 1.92
N ALA A 72 2.40 -2.39 0.87
CA ALA A 72 3.18 -2.53 -0.35
C ALA A 72 4.52 -1.76 -0.34
N MET A 73 4.73 -0.86 0.61
CA MET A 73 5.90 0.04 0.66
C MET A 73 7.25 -0.68 0.74
N ASP A 74 7.32 -1.86 1.33
CA ASP A 74 8.56 -2.62 1.49
C ASP A 74 8.56 -3.93 0.67
N LEU A 75 7.63 -4.07 -0.28
CA LEU A 75 7.70 -5.15 -1.27
C LEU A 75 8.89 -4.93 -2.19
N LEU A 76 9.53 -6.02 -2.57
CA LEU A 76 10.69 -5.99 -3.47
C LEU A 76 10.24 -6.22 -4.92
N PRO A 77 11.00 -5.72 -5.91
CA PRO A 77 10.82 -6.12 -7.29
C PRO A 77 10.86 -7.65 -7.41
N GLY A 78 9.83 -8.23 -8.04
CA GLY A 78 9.69 -9.69 -8.15
C GLY A 78 8.72 -10.32 -7.14
N ASP A 79 8.31 -9.60 -6.08
CA ASP A 79 7.21 -10.05 -5.23
C ASP A 79 5.91 -10.10 -6.03
N HIS A 80 5.16 -11.17 -5.87
CA HIS A 80 3.93 -11.37 -6.61
C HIS A 80 2.75 -10.67 -5.93
N ILE A 81 2.06 -9.81 -6.66
CA ILE A 81 0.89 -9.10 -6.16
C ILE A 81 -0.37 -9.64 -6.83
N ALA A 82 -1.32 -10.10 -6.03
CA ALA A 82 -2.63 -10.51 -6.45
C ALA A 82 -3.70 -9.63 -5.82
N THR A 83 -4.54 -9.04 -6.64
CA THR A 83 -5.62 -8.15 -6.18
C THR A 83 -6.81 -8.24 -7.11
N ASN A 84 -7.95 -7.71 -6.69
CA ASN A 84 -9.15 -7.65 -7.52
C ASN A 84 -8.90 -6.81 -8.78
N PRO A 85 -9.52 -7.19 -9.91
CA PRO A 85 -9.42 -6.43 -11.16
C PRO A 85 -9.80 -4.96 -10.96
N GLY A 86 -8.97 -4.05 -11.50
CA GLY A 86 -9.17 -2.61 -11.41
C GLY A 86 -8.48 -1.93 -10.22
N ASN A 87 -7.96 -2.68 -9.26
CA ASN A 87 -7.11 -2.12 -8.20
C ASN A 87 -5.67 -2.02 -8.71
N VAL A 88 -5.28 -0.85 -9.19
CA VAL A 88 -3.99 -0.60 -9.83
C VAL A 88 -2.91 -0.07 -8.88
N VAL A 89 -3.33 0.45 -7.74
CA VAL A 89 -2.47 1.14 -6.76
C VAL A 89 -1.33 0.25 -6.22
N PRO A 90 -1.55 -1.01 -5.82
CA PRO A 90 -0.47 -1.85 -5.31
C PRO A 90 0.66 -2.08 -6.32
N PHE A 91 0.31 -2.14 -7.61
CA PHE A 91 1.31 -2.29 -8.69
C PHE A 91 2.13 -1.01 -8.88
N PHE A 92 1.49 0.17 -8.76
CA PHE A 92 2.19 1.45 -8.76
C PHE A 92 3.20 1.54 -7.62
N ILE A 93 2.78 1.21 -6.40
CA ILE A 93 3.68 1.25 -5.22
C ILE A 93 4.87 0.32 -5.42
N ASN A 94 4.66 -0.84 -6.07
CA ASN A 94 5.73 -1.80 -6.39
C ASN A 94 6.52 -1.44 -7.66
N GLY A 95 6.39 -0.22 -8.18
CA GLY A 95 7.23 0.33 -9.24
C GLY A 95 6.75 0.12 -10.66
N LEU A 96 5.49 -0.31 -10.89
CA LEU A 96 4.94 -0.37 -12.24
C LEU A 96 4.78 1.06 -12.79
N PRO A 97 5.35 1.37 -13.99
CA PRO A 97 5.21 2.68 -14.61
C PRO A 97 3.75 3.07 -14.84
N LEU A 98 3.41 4.34 -14.62
CA LEU A 98 2.05 4.86 -14.78
C LEU A 98 1.47 4.59 -16.17
N GLU A 99 2.27 4.77 -17.23
CA GLU A 99 1.85 4.50 -18.61
C GLU A 99 1.42 3.02 -18.76
N THR A 100 2.22 2.08 -18.28
CA THR A 100 1.89 0.63 -18.32
C THR A 100 0.61 0.34 -17.55
N LEU A 101 0.43 0.99 -16.41
CA LEU A 101 -0.74 0.85 -15.56
C LEU A 101 -2.01 1.34 -16.27
N PHE A 102 -1.98 2.53 -16.88
CA PHE A 102 -3.14 3.07 -17.60
C PHE A 102 -3.38 2.39 -18.93
N ASN A 103 -2.34 1.94 -19.63
CA ASN A 103 -2.48 1.06 -20.79
C ASN A 103 -3.23 -0.23 -20.44
N GLY A 104 -2.86 -0.88 -19.34
CA GLY A 104 -3.56 -2.06 -18.84
C GLY A 104 -5.02 -1.78 -18.45
N LEU A 105 -5.32 -0.58 -17.94
CA LEU A 105 -6.66 -0.19 -17.56
C LEU A 105 -7.55 0.10 -18.78
N LEU A 106 -7.02 0.79 -19.78
CA LEU A 106 -7.75 1.22 -20.98
C LEU A 106 -7.90 0.12 -22.03
N ASN A 107 -6.89 -0.74 -22.21
CA ASN A 107 -6.87 -1.75 -23.24
C ASN A 107 -7.53 -3.05 -22.75
N SER A 108 -8.65 -3.36 -23.38
CA SER A 108 -9.52 -4.52 -23.02
C SER A 108 -8.86 -5.89 -23.20
N SER A 109 -7.64 -6.00 -23.74
CA SER A 109 -6.85 -7.24 -23.74
C SER A 109 -6.52 -7.72 -22.30
N ALA A 110 -6.55 -6.82 -21.33
CA ALA A 110 -6.60 -7.18 -19.91
C ALA A 110 -7.90 -7.94 -19.50
N GLN A 111 -8.87 -8.07 -20.39
CA GLN A 111 -10.11 -8.84 -20.14
C GLN A 111 -9.84 -10.34 -20.05
N ALA A 112 -8.85 -10.86 -20.77
CA ALA A 112 -8.44 -12.26 -20.64
C ALA A 112 -7.82 -12.55 -19.25
N SER A 113 -7.09 -11.60 -18.68
CA SER A 113 -6.56 -11.69 -17.31
C SER A 113 -7.65 -11.50 -16.24
N ARG A 114 -8.80 -10.89 -16.57
CA ARG A 114 -9.91 -10.69 -15.63
C ARG A 114 -10.69 -11.99 -15.29
N ASN A 115 -10.54 -13.03 -16.10
CA ASN A 115 -11.11 -14.35 -15.83
C ASN A 115 -10.15 -15.24 -15.01
N ALA A 116 -8.90 -14.83 -14.84
CA ALA A 116 -7.96 -15.55 -13.99
C ALA A 116 -8.30 -15.25 -12.52
N ASP A 117 -8.26 -16.28 -11.70
CA ASP A 117 -8.36 -16.17 -10.26
C ASP A 117 -7.03 -15.64 -9.68
N PRO A 118 -6.95 -14.37 -9.22
CA PRO A 118 -5.70 -13.79 -8.78
C PRO A 118 -5.14 -14.50 -7.54
N PHE A 119 -6.02 -15.02 -6.67
CA PHE A 119 -5.58 -15.68 -5.44
C PHE A 119 -5.02 -17.09 -5.72
N LYS A 120 -5.58 -17.77 -6.72
CA LYS A 120 -5.01 -19.03 -7.23
C LYS A 120 -3.62 -18.78 -7.82
N SER A 121 -3.48 -17.75 -8.67
CA SER A 121 -2.20 -17.38 -9.26
C SER A 121 -1.15 -17.05 -8.20
N ALA A 122 -1.51 -16.25 -7.19
CA ALA A 122 -0.60 -15.93 -6.06
C ALA A 122 -0.17 -17.18 -5.29
N THR A 123 -1.10 -18.11 -5.07
CA THR A 123 -0.81 -19.37 -4.37
C THR A 123 0.14 -20.25 -5.17
N GLU A 124 -0.03 -20.33 -6.47
CA GLU A 124 0.86 -21.08 -7.37
C GLU A 124 2.25 -20.44 -7.43
N ALA A 125 2.32 -19.12 -7.54
CA ALA A 125 3.60 -18.39 -7.48
C ALA A 125 4.33 -18.62 -6.14
N ALA A 126 3.62 -18.55 -5.02
CA ALA A 126 4.21 -18.81 -3.71
C ALA A 126 4.72 -20.26 -3.56
N LYS A 127 4.02 -21.26 -4.13
CA LYS A 127 4.50 -22.64 -4.17
C LYS A 127 5.79 -22.78 -4.96
N ALA A 128 5.84 -22.18 -6.14
CA ALA A 128 7.03 -22.18 -6.99
C ALA A 128 8.22 -21.51 -6.28
N ASN A 129 7.99 -20.37 -5.63
CA ASN A 129 9.00 -19.64 -4.87
C ASN A 129 9.53 -20.45 -3.68
N LYS A 130 8.66 -21.16 -2.96
CA LYS A 130 9.06 -22.04 -1.86
C LYS A 130 9.91 -23.21 -2.37
N GLN A 131 9.50 -23.83 -3.48
CA GLN A 131 10.27 -24.93 -4.10
C GLN A 131 11.64 -24.48 -4.60
N ALA A 132 11.70 -23.28 -5.18
CA ALA A 132 12.95 -22.67 -5.65
C ALA A 132 13.84 -22.15 -4.52
N ASN A 133 13.35 -22.19 -3.26
CA ASN A 133 14.03 -21.66 -2.08
C ASN A 133 14.52 -20.21 -2.28
N ASN A 134 13.75 -19.42 -3.03
CA ASN A 134 14.00 -18.00 -3.19
C ASN A 134 13.26 -17.20 -2.09
N LYS A 135 13.69 -15.95 -1.88
CA LYS A 135 13.10 -15.09 -0.84
C LYS A 135 11.93 -14.25 -1.34
N VAL A 136 11.37 -14.59 -2.50
CA VAL A 136 10.23 -13.91 -3.10
C VAL A 136 8.95 -14.35 -2.41
N ILE A 137 8.09 -13.39 -2.11
CA ILE A 137 6.80 -13.65 -1.46
C ILE A 137 5.64 -13.37 -2.40
N ALA A 138 4.47 -13.89 -2.08
CA ALA A 138 3.24 -13.51 -2.73
C ALA A 138 2.33 -12.74 -1.76
N VAL A 139 1.71 -11.67 -2.25
CA VAL A 139 0.79 -10.84 -1.50
C VAL A 139 -0.58 -10.91 -2.15
N ALA A 140 -1.60 -11.22 -1.38
CA ALA A 140 -2.98 -11.26 -1.81
C ALA A 140 -3.80 -10.18 -1.09
N LEU A 141 -4.41 -9.28 -1.87
CA LEU A 141 -5.25 -8.21 -1.34
C LEU A 141 -6.71 -8.46 -1.68
N CYS A 142 -7.58 -8.47 -0.69
CA CYS A 142 -9.01 -8.73 -0.84
C CYS A 142 -9.87 -7.63 -0.22
N GLY A 143 -10.74 -7.05 -1.04
CA GLY A 143 -11.87 -6.24 -0.60
C GLY A 143 -13.19 -7.00 -0.70
N ILE A 144 -14.31 -6.37 -0.38
CA ILE A 144 -15.68 -6.98 -0.37
C ILE A 144 -16.07 -7.62 -1.71
N SER A 145 -15.51 -7.18 -2.80
CA SER A 145 -15.90 -7.55 -4.16
C SER A 145 -15.15 -8.75 -4.75
N GLY A 146 -14.26 -9.35 -3.98
CA GLY A 146 -13.52 -10.53 -4.42
C GLY A 146 -14.31 -11.83 -4.29
N SER A 147 -13.89 -12.88 -5.00
CA SER A 147 -14.41 -14.23 -4.80
C SER A 147 -14.00 -14.75 -3.42
N LEU A 148 -14.94 -14.76 -2.48
CA LEU A 148 -14.69 -15.26 -1.11
C LEU A 148 -14.28 -16.72 -1.10
N ASP A 149 -14.75 -17.53 -2.03
CA ASP A 149 -14.39 -18.95 -2.09
C ASP A 149 -12.96 -19.13 -2.57
N SER A 150 -12.53 -18.36 -3.57
CA SER A 150 -11.14 -18.36 -4.02
C SER A 150 -10.19 -17.87 -2.94
N TRP A 151 -10.55 -16.78 -2.25
CA TRP A 151 -9.82 -16.26 -1.11
C TRP A 151 -9.65 -17.32 -0.01
N ARG A 152 -10.75 -17.99 0.40
CA ARG A 152 -10.71 -19.04 1.42
C ARG A 152 -9.86 -20.24 1.00
N LYS A 153 -9.93 -20.64 -0.27
CA LYS A 153 -9.08 -21.72 -0.80
C LYS A 153 -7.61 -21.33 -0.74
N ALA A 154 -7.27 -20.10 -1.14
CA ALA A 154 -5.90 -19.60 -1.08
C ALA A 154 -5.36 -19.58 0.34
N LEU A 155 -6.14 -19.08 1.31
CA LEU A 155 -5.81 -19.11 2.74
C LEU A 155 -5.53 -20.54 3.22
N SER A 156 -6.43 -21.48 2.92
CA SER A 156 -6.28 -22.89 3.32
C SER A 156 -5.02 -23.51 2.73
N VAL A 157 -4.80 -23.34 1.43
CA VAL A 157 -3.64 -23.91 0.74
C VAL A 157 -2.34 -23.30 1.25
N ALA A 158 -2.32 -21.99 1.48
CA ALA A 158 -1.13 -21.29 1.99
C ALA A 158 -0.77 -21.78 3.40
N THR A 159 -1.77 -21.92 4.29
CA THR A 159 -1.56 -22.39 5.66
C THR A 159 -1.10 -23.84 5.71
N LEU A 160 -1.74 -24.74 4.95
CA LEU A 160 -1.39 -26.16 4.94
C LEU A 160 0.02 -26.44 4.38
N ASN A 161 0.56 -25.53 3.58
CA ASN A 161 1.85 -25.69 2.94
C ASN A 161 2.91 -24.68 3.41
N ASP A 162 2.64 -23.91 4.47
CA ASP A 162 3.52 -22.85 4.99
C ASP A 162 4.09 -21.98 3.86
N LEU A 163 3.21 -21.49 2.97
CA LEU A 163 3.65 -20.72 1.82
C LEU A 163 4.11 -19.31 2.23
N PRO A 164 5.12 -18.74 1.56
CA PRO A 164 5.59 -17.37 1.81
C PRO A 164 4.58 -16.36 1.26
N MET A 165 3.45 -16.22 1.95
CA MET A 165 2.33 -15.37 1.53
C MET A 165 1.89 -14.43 2.62
N ILE A 166 1.44 -13.25 2.20
CA ILE A 166 0.73 -12.30 3.05
C ILE A 166 -0.66 -12.08 2.46
N PHE A 167 -1.64 -12.16 3.32
CA PHE A 167 -3.02 -11.85 3.02
C PHE A 167 -3.39 -10.55 3.71
N LEU A 168 -3.93 -9.59 2.98
CA LEU A 168 -4.49 -8.37 3.54
C LEU A 168 -5.94 -8.24 3.12
N SER A 169 -6.83 -8.12 4.10
CA SER A 169 -8.25 -7.88 3.88
C SER A 169 -8.70 -6.57 4.50
N TRP A 170 -9.65 -5.89 3.85
CA TRP A 170 -10.33 -4.71 4.39
C TRP A 170 -11.86 -4.88 4.24
N ASN A 171 -12.62 -4.08 5.01
CA ASN A 171 -14.09 -4.10 5.00
C ASN A 171 -14.72 -5.41 5.50
N HIS A 172 -14.19 -5.95 6.59
CA HIS A 172 -14.78 -7.12 7.27
C HIS A 172 -15.17 -8.26 6.31
N VAL A 173 -14.21 -8.76 5.54
CA VAL A 173 -14.40 -10.03 4.84
C VAL A 173 -14.75 -11.06 5.92
N PRO A 174 -15.99 -11.62 5.93
CA PRO A 174 -16.40 -12.51 7.01
C PRO A 174 -15.63 -13.82 6.91
N LEU A 175 -14.51 -13.89 7.56
CA LEU A 175 -13.82 -15.13 7.81
C LEU A 175 -14.48 -15.77 9.04
N LYS A 176 -14.92 -17.01 8.91
CA LYS A 176 -15.32 -17.79 10.10
C LYS A 176 -14.15 -17.76 11.05
N LYS A 177 -14.41 -17.42 12.35
CA LYS A 177 -13.38 -17.37 13.38
C LYS A 177 -12.45 -18.58 13.24
N ASN A 178 -11.12 -18.31 13.21
CA ASN A 178 -10.05 -19.30 13.18
C ASN A 178 -10.04 -20.27 11.98
N ALA A 179 -10.23 -19.74 10.78
CA ALA A 179 -9.99 -20.54 9.59
C ALA A 179 -8.51 -21.00 9.56
N HIS A 180 -8.29 -22.23 9.96
CA HIS A 180 -7.07 -23.01 9.70
C HIS A 180 -5.81 -22.71 10.52
N GLY A 181 -5.89 -22.07 11.70
CA GLY A 181 -4.69 -21.79 12.51
C GLY A 181 -3.74 -20.74 11.93
N LEU A 182 -4.21 -19.98 10.94
CA LEU A 182 -3.44 -18.90 10.31
C LEU A 182 -3.19 -17.76 11.30
N PRO A 183 -1.94 -17.31 11.52
CA PRO A 183 -1.65 -16.10 12.26
C PRO A 183 -2.43 -14.91 11.69
N THR A 184 -3.29 -14.31 12.52
CA THR A 184 -4.16 -13.20 12.10
C THR A 184 -3.90 -11.98 12.96
N ILE A 185 -3.59 -10.86 12.33
CA ILE A 185 -3.29 -9.59 12.98
C ILE A 185 -4.38 -8.60 12.61
N ASN A 186 -5.04 -8.03 13.62
CA ASN A 186 -6.02 -6.96 13.42
C ASN A 186 -5.37 -5.60 13.60
N VAL A 187 -5.57 -4.70 12.63
CA VAL A 187 -4.99 -3.36 12.63
C VAL A 187 -6.00 -2.32 12.18
N ASP A 188 -5.87 -1.07 12.64
CA ASP A 188 -6.64 0.03 12.07
C ASP A 188 -6.19 0.29 10.63
N GLY A 189 -7.05 -0.02 9.68
CA GLY A 189 -6.76 0.12 8.25
C GLY A 189 -6.66 1.57 7.77
N LYS A 190 -6.91 2.56 8.63
CA LYS A 190 -6.75 3.99 8.35
C LYS A 190 -5.48 4.58 8.95
N ASP A 191 -4.74 3.80 9.72
CA ASP A 191 -3.44 4.16 10.27
C ASP A 191 -2.32 3.50 9.45
N VAL A 192 -1.74 4.25 8.51
CA VAL A 192 -0.67 3.75 7.65
C VAL A 192 0.58 3.32 8.44
N VAL A 193 0.85 3.98 9.58
CA VAL A 193 2.01 3.66 10.42
C VAL A 193 1.81 2.33 11.11
N ALA A 194 0.60 2.07 11.61
CA ALA A 194 0.25 0.80 12.23
C ALA A 194 0.27 -0.34 11.19
N VAL A 195 -0.35 -0.14 10.01
CA VAL A 195 -0.34 -1.14 8.94
C VAL A 195 1.08 -1.42 8.46
N TYR A 196 1.89 -0.38 8.22
CA TYR A 196 3.28 -0.54 7.78
C TYR A 196 4.11 -1.40 8.77
N ARG A 197 4.00 -1.15 10.07
CA ARG A 197 4.73 -1.92 11.08
C ARG A 197 4.36 -3.39 11.05
N VAL A 198 3.07 -3.68 11.06
CA VAL A 198 2.56 -5.06 11.03
C VAL A 198 2.94 -5.76 9.73
N ALA A 199 2.85 -5.04 8.60
CA ALA A 199 3.20 -5.57 7.29
C ALA A 199 4.69 -5.87 7.17
N SER A 200 5.57 -4.99 7.64
CA SER A 200 7.03 -5.20 7.61
C SER A 200 7.44 -6.43 8.39
N GLU A 201 6.84 -6.67 9.57
CA GLU A 201 7.07 -7.88 10.36
C GLU A 201 6.56 -9.14 9.63
N ALA A 202 5.35 -9.07 9.06
CA ALA A 202 4.77 -10.18 8.30
C ALA A 202 5.58 -10.52 7.04
N ILE A 203 6.07 -9.49 6.31
CA ILE A 203 6.95 -9.64 5.15
C ILE A 203 8.25 -10.36 5.55
N ALA A 204 8.91 -9.89 6.61
CA ALA A 204 10.14 -10.51 7.10
C ALA A 204 9.90 -11.98 7.51
N HIS A 205 8.79 -12.26 8.19
CA HIS A 205 8.39 -13.60 8.60
C HIS A 205 8.17 -14.54 7.42
N ALA A 206 7.44 -14.08 6.40
CA ALA A 206 7.18 -14.87 5.19
C ALA A 206 8.46 -15.14 4.38
N ARG A 207 9.37 -14.14 4.28
CA ARG A 207 10.64 -14.29 3.52
C ARG A 207 11.60 -15.32 4.11
N ILE A 208 11.54 -15.57 5.40
CA ILE A 208 12.35 -16.62 6.06
C ILE A 208 11.65 -17.98 6.10
N GLY A 209 10.49 -18.10 5.44
CA GLY A 209 9.79 -19.37 5.27
C GLY A 209 8.89 -19.78 6.42
N ASN A 210 8.56 -18.88 7.35
CA ASN A 210 7.72 -19.17 8.51
C ASN A 210 6.20 -19.21 8.21
N GLY A 211 5.84 -19.32 6.93
CA GLY A 211 4.46 -19.46 6.51
C GLY A 211 3.71 -18.13 6.30
N PRO A 212 2.40 -18.22 6.07
CA PRO A 212 1.58 -17.07 5.74
C PRO A 212 1.11 -16.31 6.98
N THR A 213 0.77 -15.03 6.76
CA THR A 213 0.13 -14.15 7.75
C THR A 213 -1.10 -13.47 7.14
N LEU A 214 -2.19 -13.37 7.89
CA LEU A 214 -3.37 -12.58 7.54
C LEU A 214 -3.36 -11.27 8.33
N ILE A 215 -3.46 -10.15 7.61
CA ILE A 215 -3.64 -8.81 8.17
C ILE A 215 -5.08 -8.38 7.88
N GLU A 216 -5.89 -8.21 8.92
CA GLU A 216 -7.24 -7.68 8.82
C GLU A 216 -7.23 -6.19 9.14
N CYS A 217 -7.34 -5.37 8.10
CA CYS A 217 -7.48 -3.93 8.21
C CYS A 217 -8.93 -3.59 8.58
N ARG A 218 -9.15 -3.21 9.82
CA ARG A 218 -10.46 -2.75 10.29
C ARG A 218 -10.68 -1.31 9.85
N THR A 219 -11.77 -1.10 9.15
CA THR A 219 -12.26 0.22 8.77
C THR A 219 -13.64 0.37 9.35
N ASP A 220 -13.74 0.75 10.62
CA ASP A 220 -15.03 0.93 11.29
C ASP A 220 -15.83 2.01 10.57
N ARG A 221 -17.09 1.71 10.24
CA ARG A 221 -18.02 2.66 9.60
C ARG A 221 -18.26 3.90 10.46
N HIS A 222 -18.04 3.80 11.77
CA HIS A 222 -18.20 4.90 12.73
C HIS A 222 -16.94 5.77 12.85
N ASN A 223 -15.76 5.28 12.50
CA ASN A 223 -14.53 6.06 12.42
C ASN A 223 -14.35 6.55 10.98
N SER A 224 -15.09 7.58 10.59
CA SER A 224 -15.16 8.14 9.24
C SER A 224 -13.91 8.94 8.83
N GLY A 225 -12.79 8.81 9.57
CA GLY A 225 -11.55 9.55 9.29
C GLY A 225 -10.97 9.19 7.94
N ASP A 226 -10.55 10.21 7.20
CA ASP A 226 -9.75 10.04 6.00
C ASP A 226 -8.33 9.61 6.40
N PRO A 227 -7.76 8.53 5.82
CA PRO A 227 -6.42 8.05 6.18
C PRO A 227 -5.32 9.08 5.90
N ILE A 228 -5.46 9.93 4.88
CA ILE A 228 -4.53 11.01 4.60
C ILE A 228 -4.56 12.05 5.72
N LEU A 229 -5.75 12.52 6.10
CA LEU A 229 -5.91 13.47 7.21
C LEU A 229 -5.43 12.89 8.55
N ASN A 230 -5.57 11.59 8.76
CA ASN A 230 -5.03 10.93 9.94
C ASN A 230 -3.49 11.00 9.96
N MET A 231 -2.85 10.76 8.82
CA MET A 231 -1.39 10.85 8.69
C MET A 231 -0.89 12.30 8.84
N GLU A 232 -1.59 13.28 8.29
CA GLU A 232 -1.29 14.71 8.47
C GLU A 232 -1.30 15.13 9.95
N LYS A 233 -2.34 14.71 10.67
CA LYS A 233 -2.43 14.94 12.12
C LYS A 233 -1.27 14.26 12.88
N TYR A 234 -0.88 13.06 12.45
CA TYR A 234 0.26 12.35 13.05
C TYR A 234 1.58 13.06 12.78
N LEU A 235 1.83 13.48 11.53
CA LEU A 235 3.03 14.24 11.15
C LEU A 235 3.07 15.62 11.83
N SER A 236 1.94 16.31 11.95
CA SER A 236 1.84 17.60 12.66
C SER A 236 2.22 17.46 14.12
N ARG A 237 1.74 16.44 14.82
CA ARG A 237 2.12 16.15 16.21
C ARG A 237 3.62 15.84 16.37
N LYS A 238 4.27 15.33 15.32
CA LYS A 238 5.72 15.12 15.29
C LYS A 238 6.50 16.34 14.83
N GLY A 239 5.87 17.44 14.46
CA GLY A 239 6.53 18.63 13.91
C GLY A 239 7.12 18.41 12.51
N LEU A 240 6.63 17.38 11.78
CA LEU A 240 7.13 17.00 10.45
C LEU A 240 6.25 17.52 9.33
N PHE A 241 5.00 17.89 9.61
CA PHE A 241 4.08 18.35 8.57
C PHE A 241 4.35 19.80 8.18
N ARG A 242 4.46 20.07 6.88
CA ARG A 242 4.50 21.39 6.28
C ARG A 242 3.61 21.38 5.05
N GLU A 243 2.80 22.41 4.83
CA GLU A 243 1.91 22.53 3.67
C GLU A 243 2.67 22.43 2.33
N ALA A 244 3.91 22.91 2.26
CA ALA A 244 4.77 22.78 1.09
C ALA A 244 5.06 21.32 0.71
N PHE A 245 5.00 20.37 1.65
CA PHE A 245 5.15 18.94 1.34
C PHE A 245 3.94 18.33 0.61
N GLN A 246 2.83 19.05 0.56
CA GLN A 246 1.63 18.64 -0.14
C GLN A 246 1.57 19.27 -1.54
N SER A 247 1.72 20.57 -1.66
CA SER A 247 1.38 21.32 -2.86
C SER A 247 2.35 21.13 -4.03
N GLU A 248 3.67 21.10 -3.79
CA GLU A 248 4.66 20.96 -4.86
C GLU A 248 4.71 19.54 -5.44
N PRO A 249 4.85 18.47 -4.60
CA PRO A 249 4.84 17.10 -5.12
C PRO A 249 3.53 16.68 -5.79
N GLU A 250 2.39 17.25 -5.34
CA GLU A 250 1.09 16.98 -5.98
C GLU A 250 1.02 17.59 -7.38
N ALA A 251 1.50 18.82 -7.56
CA ALA A 251 1.46 19.49 -8.86
C ALA A 251 2.36 18.77 -9.88
N GLU A 252 3.57 18.38 -9.49
CA GLU A 252 4.49 17.63 -10.33
C GLU A 252 3.90 16.26 -10.70
N PHE A 253 3.44 15.51 -9.72
CA PHE A 253 2.85 14.20 -9.97
C PHE A 253 1.57 14.26 -10.80
N ARG A 254 0.78 15.32 -10.70
CA ARG A 254 -0.40 15.55 -11.55
C ARG A 254 -0.01 15.63 -13.01
N ASN A 255 1.03 16.37 -13.34
CA ASN A 255 1.53 16.50 -14.71
C ASN A 255 2.04 15.14 -15.23
N GLU A 256 2.78 14.39 -14.43
CA GLU A 256 3.25 13.04 -14.76
C GLU A 256 2.07 12.10 -15.03
N LEU A 257 1.05 12.15 -14.18
CA LEU A 257 -0.14 11.32 -14.26
C LEU A 257 -0.95 11.65 -15.54
N ASP A 258 -1.16 12.94 -15.84
CA ASP A 258 -1.88 13.37 -17.02
C ASP A 258 -1.12 12.98 -18.31
N ALA A 259 0.21 13.14 -18.35
CA ALA A 259 1.03 12.71 -19.47
C ALA A 259 0.97 11.18 -19.70
N ALA A 260 1.02 10.38 -18.63
CA ALA A 260 0.91 8.93 -18.71
C ALA A 260 -0.47 8.48 -19.25
N ILE A 261 -1.54 9.16 -18.84
CA ILE A 261 -2.90 8.88 -19.33
C ILE A 261 -3.03 9.20 -20.82
N GLU A 262 -2.50 10.34 -21.28
CA GLU A 262 -2.54 10.71 -22.69
C GLU A 262 -1.69 9.76 -23.55
N ALA A 263 -0.50 9.36 -23.09
CA ALA A 263 0.30 8.34 -23.74
C ALA A 263 -0.46 7.01 -23.88
N ALA A 264 -1.14 6.57 -22.82
CA ALA A 264 -1.94 5.36 -22.83
C ALA A 264 -3.16 5.43 -23.77
N LYS A 265 -3.77 6.62 -23.95
CA LYS A 265 -4.85 6.83 -24.92
C LYS A 265 -4.37 6.78 -26.36
N SER A 266 -3.17 7.30 -26.65
CA SER A 266 -2.61 7.33 -28.00
C SER A 266 -2.16 5.95 -28.52
N THR A 267 -1.97 4.99 -27.62
CA THR A 267 -1.58 3.60 -27.95
C THR A 267 -2.81 2.71 -28.24
N ARG A 268 -4.01 3.27 -28.15
CA ARG A 268 -5.29 2.58 -28.39
C ARG A 268 -5.71 2.68 -29.85
#